data_5f840d24831efb97d61253b4404816d9
#
_entry.id   5f840d24831efb97d61253b4404816d9
#
_cell.length_a   1.000
_cell.length_b   1.000
_cell.length_c   1.000
_cell.angle_alpha   90.00
_cell.angle_beta   90.00
_cell.angle_gamma   90.00
#
_symmetry.space_group_name_H-M   'P 1'
#
loop_
_entity.id
_entity.type
_entity.pdbx_description
1 polymer ?
#
loop_
_entity_poly.entity_id
_entity_poly.type
_entity_poly.pdbx_seq_one_letter_code
_entity_poly.pdbx_strand_id
1 'polypeptide(L)'
;TYVPKISTCLPEAFAGKSYTGKVSKGSAEGENQQKETSSFDEIGDYSDLGWEEQTWNFTCSTTETSTWAQAGEQFGKLMEKATGGKVHVEVYAADQLTNGNQSEGIQALMEGDPVQISMHSNLIYSAFDPRFNVVSMPFNFESVEDADEKLDGKAGDMLKDILEEYGLHCMGIAENGFRQLTNSQRAVTSVEDMKNLKVRVAGSNLLMECYKLWGAD
;
A
#
# COMPACT_ATOMS: atom_id res chain seq x y z
N THR A 1 0.50 1.18 -1.75
CA THR A 1 -0.53 2.03 -1.14
C THR A 1 -0.88 1.45 0.21
N TYR A 2 -0.64 2.19 1.26
CA TYR A 2 -0.94 1.82 2.64
C TYR A 2 -2.33 2.34 2.97
N VAL A 3 -3.23 1.48 3.38
CA VAL A 3 -4.54 1.93 3.86
C VAL A 3 -4.88 1.18 5.14
N PRO A 4 -4.72 1.78 6.30
CA PRO A 4 -5.28 1.22 7.52
C PRO A 4 -6.64 1.83 7.81
N LYS A 5 -7.60 1.02 8.16
CA LYS A 5 -8.66 1.42 9.06
C LYS A 5 -8.17 1.13 10.47
N ILE A 6 -7.75 2.16 11.16
CA ILE A 6 -7.68 2.07 12.61
C ILE A 6 -9.14 2.28 13.06
N SER A 7 -9.82 1.18 13.38
CA SER A 7 -11.16 1.28 13.95
C SER A 7 -11.13 2.23 15.15
N THR A 8 -12.27 2.70 15.55
CA THR A 8 -12.58 3.69 16.61
C THR A 8 -11.90 3.49 17.98
N CYS A 9 -10.86 2.67 18.06
CA CYS A 9 -10.09 2.35 19.25
C CYS A 9 -8.85 3.20 19.45
N LEU A 10 -8.57 4.19 18.57
CA LEU A 10 -7.54 5.18 18.88
C LEU A 10 -8.05 6.09 19.99
N PRO A 11 -7.30 6.23 21.11
CA PRO A 11 -7.61 7.24 22.10
C PRO A 11 -7.75 8.61 21.42
N GLU A 12 -8.68 9.45 21.87
CA GLU A 12 -8.95 10.80 21.34
C GLU A 12 -7.69 11.66 21.17
N ALA A 13 -6.60 11.31 21.88
CA ALA A 13 -5.29 11.95 21.77
C ALA A 13 -4.66 11.90 20.36
N PHE A 14 -5.07 10.95 19.51
CA PHE A 14 -4.60 10.84 18.12
C PHE A 14 -5.55 11.44 17.09
N ALA A 15 -6.77 11.74 17.47
CA ALA A 15 -7.73 12.39 16.59
C ALA A 15 -7.23 13.80 16.21
N GLY A 16 -6.89 14.01 14.95
CA GLY A 16 -6.52 15.32 14.40
C GLY A 16 -5.05 15.71 14.48
N LYS A 17 -4.12 14.80 14.79
CA LYS A 17 -2.68 15.07 14.70
C LYS A 17 -2.11 14.44 13.42
N SER A 18 -1.72 15.28 12.48
CA SER A 18 -0.92 14.88 11.31
C SER A 18 0.54 14.71 11.75
N TYR A 19 1.06 13.51 11.61
CA TYR A 19 2.48 13.23 11.81
C TYR A 19 3.18 13.24 10.45
N THR A 20 3.90 14.31 10.13
CA THR A 20 4.80 14.36 8.99
C THR A 20 6.17 13.84 9.41
N GLY A 21 6.41 12.55 9.25
CA GLY A 21 7.76 12.01 9.30
C GLY A 21 8.54 12.50 8.08
N LYS A 22 9.67 13.20 8.29
CA LYS A 22 10.61 13.47 7.22
C LYS A 22 11.30 12.16 6.84
N VAL A 23 10.94 11.58 5.70
CA VAL A 23 11.75 10.54 5.07
C VAL A 23 13.01 11.22 4.52
N SER A 24 14.18 10.85 5.04
CA SER A 24 15.45 11.31 4.50
C SER A 24 15.67 10.69 3.12
N LYS A 25 15.88 11.52 2.09
CA LYS A 25 16.22 11.08 0.73
C LYS A 25 17.54 10.31 0.76
N GLY A 26 17.50 9.01 0.45
CA GLY A 26 18.67 8.21 0.15
C GLY A 26 19.14 8.50 -1.26
N SER A 27 20.26 9.19 -1.42
CA SER A 27 20.95 9.29 -2.69
C SER A 27 21.70 7.98 -2.97
N ALA A 28 21.45 7.38 -4.12
CA ALA A 28 22.21 6.25 -4.61
C ALA A 28 23.59 6.71 -5.06
N GLU A 29 24.61 6.48 -4.25
CA GLU A 29 26.01 6.36 -4.69
C GLU A 29 26.82 5.56 -3.64
N GLY A 30 27.37 4.43 -4.11
CA GLY A 30 28.65 3.82 -3.76
C GLY A 30 28.95 3.43 -2.31
N GLU A 31 28.94 2.13 -2.07
CA GLU A 31 29.80 1.40 -1.13
C GLU A 31 30.27 2.11 0.15
N ASN A 32 29.51 1.92 1.22
CA ASN A 32 30.08 1.61 2.54
C ASN A 32 28.99 1.00 3.42
N GLN A 33 29.18 -0.26 3.84
CA GLN A 33 28.35 -0.89 4.87
C GLN A 33 28.64 -0.24 6.22
N GLN A 34 28.08 0.94 6.45
CA GLN A 34 27.80 1.38 7.80
C GLN A 34 26.36 0.95 8.08
N LYS A 35 26.23 0.13 9.13
CA LYS A 35 24.98 -0.24 9.76
C LYS A 35 24.23 1.05 10.09
N GLU A 36 23.40 1.54 9.16
CA GLU A 36 22.42 2.55 9.47
C GLU A 36 21.44 1.89 10.44
N THR A 37 21.55 2.26 11.70
CA THR A 37 20.49 2.03 12.67
C THR A 37 19.27 2.75 12.11
N SER A 38 18.32 1.97 11.61
CA SER A 38 17.08 2.51 11.08
C SER A 38 16.43 3.36 12.17
N SER A 39 15.94 4.53 11.81
CA SER A 39 15.20 5.45 12.69
C SER A 39 13.93 4.83 13.32
N PHE A 40 13.67 3.57 13.06
CA PHE A 40 12.60 2.76 13.64
C PHE A 40 12.81 2.39 15.11
N ASP A 41 14.01 2.58 15.65
CA ASP A 41 14.27 2.31 17.08
C ASP A 41 13.80 3.43 18.01
N GLU A 42 13.39 4.57 17.46
CA GLU A 42 12.99 5.78 18.22
C GLU A 42 11.47 6.00 18.27
N ILE A 43 10.66 4.94 18.28
CA ILE A 43 9.23 5.12 18.52
C ILE A 43 9.00 5.56 19.96
N GLY A 44 8.14 6.57 20.16
CA GLY A 44 7.74 7.03 21.49
C GLY A 44 7.03 5.95 22.29
N ASP A 45 7.09 6.06 23.60
CA ASP A 45 6.28 5.27 24.52
C ASP A 45 4.91 5.94 24.68
N TYR A 46 3.86 5.21 24.33
CA TYR A 46 2.47 5.64 24.38
C TYR A 46 1.63 4.69 25.23
N SER A 47 2.28 3.88 26.08
CA SER A 47 1.61 2.86 26.90
C SER A 47 0.61 3.44 27.92
N ASP A 48 0.77 4.71 28.28
CA ASP A 48 -0.08 5.44 29.23
C ASP A 48 -1.36 6.01 28.62
N LEU A 49 -1.59 5.86 27.29
CA LEU A 49 -2.78 6.37 26.62
C LEU A 49 -4.04 5.51 26.81
N GLY A 50 -4.00 4.53 27.69
CA GLY A 50 -5.18 3.74 28.07
C GLY A 50 -5.59 2.70 27.03
N TRP A 51 -4.61 2.12 26.32
CA TRP A 51 -4.86 1.03 25.37
C TRP A 51 -5.51 -0.17 26.06
N GLU A 52 -6.56 -0.70 25.45
CA GLU A 52 -7.08 -2.01 25.76
C GLU A 52 -6.27 -3.09 25.04
N GLU A 53 -6.24 -4.30 25.61
CA GLU A 53 -5.59 -5.44 24.96
C GLU A 53 -6.40 -5.85 23.74
N GLN A 54 -5.77 -5.85 22.55
CA GLN A 54 -6.42 -6.14 21.29
C GLN A 54 -5.45 -6.68 20.26
N THR A 55 -5.99 -7.41 19.28
CA THR A 55 -5.26 -7.92 18.13
C THR A 55 -5.84 -7.30 16.88
N TRP A 56 -4.97 -6.77 16.02
CA TRP A 56 -5.33 -6.27 14.70
C TRP A 56 -4.81 -7.21 13.61
N ASN A 57 -5.66 -7.53 12.66
CA ASN A 57 -5.28 -8.31 11.51
C ASN A 57 -4.84 -7.37 10.38
N PHE A 58 -3.58 -7.52 9.98
CA PHE A 58 -3.00 -6.85 8.82
C PHE A 58 -3.06 -7.79 7.62
N THR A 59 -3.58 -7.36 6.48
CA THR A 59 -3.54 -8.12 5.24
C THR A 59 -2.75 -7.42 4.14
N CYS A 60 -2.13 -8.21 3.26
CA CYS A 60 -1.53 -7.72 2.03
C CYS A 60 -1.68 -8.74 0.91
N SER A 61 -1.71 -8.28 -0.33
CA SER A 61 -1.91 -9.13 -1.51
C SER A 61 -0.65 -9.86 -2.00
N THR A 62 0.47 -9.70 -1.32
CA THR A 62 1.75 -10.29 -1.69
C THR A 62 2.14 -11.42 -0.75
N THR A 63 3.14 -12.21 -1.13
CA THR A 63 3.61 -13.35 -0.34
C THR A 63 4.26 -12.94 0.98
N GLU A 64 4.38 -13.89 1.91
CA GLU A 64 4.99 -13.71 3.24
C GLU A 64 6.43 -13.15 3.19
N THR A 65 7.19 -13.47 2.15
CA THR A 65 8.57 -12.99 1.98
C THR A 65 8.67 -11.62 1.33
N SER A 66 7.54 -10.99 1.00
CA SER A 66 7.52 -9.68 0.35
C SER A 66 7.85 -8.55 1.32
N THR A 67 8.31 -7.43 0.76
CA THR A 67 8.49 -6.18 1.53
C THR A 67 7.19 -5.67 2.15
N TRP A 68 6.04 -6.00 1.57
CA TRP A 68 4.73 -5.61 2.10
C TRP A 68 4.38 -6.36 3.38
N ALA A 69 4.58 -7.68 3.39
CA ALA A 69 4.40 -8.48 4.60
C ALA A 69 5.40 -8.08 5.69
N GLN A 70 6.67 -7.89 5.33
CA GLN A 70 7.71 -7.40 6.25
C GLN A 70 7.37 -6.03 6.85
N ALA A 71 6.77 -5.13 6.07
CA ALA A 71 6.28 -3.84 6.57
C ALA A 71 5.17 -4.02 7.61
N GLY A 72 4.24 -4.95 7.39
CA GLY A 72 3.21 -5.31 8.37
C GLY A 72 3.81 -5.87 9.66
N GLU A 73 4.78 -6.78 9.56
CA GLU A 73 5.48 -7.32 10.73
C GLU A 73 6.24 -6.23 11.51
N GLN A 74 6.91 -5.34 10.79
CA GLN A 74 7.64 -4.24 11.44
C GLN A 74 6.67 -3.26 12.10
N PHE A 75 5.55 -2.95 11.45
CA PHE A 75 4.49 -2.15 12.05
C PHE A 75 3.97 -2.79 13.34
N GLY A 76 3.73 -4.10 13.34
CA GLY A 76 3.30 -4.83 14.53
C GLY A 76 4.28 -4.70 15.69
N LYS A 77 5.58 -4.89 15.44
CA LYS A 77 6.63 -4.71 16.47
C LYS A 77 6.64 -3.30 17.05
N LEU A 78 6.44 -2.29 16.19
CA LEU A 78 6.38 -0.90 16.62
C LEU A 78 5.13 -0.63 17.48
N MET A 79 3.98 -1.16 17.09
CA MET A 79 2.74 -1.02 17.85
C MET A 79 2.85 -1.71 19.22
N GLU A 80 3.38 -2.92 19.27
CA GLU A 80 3.60 -3.64 20.52
C GLU A 80 4.51 -2.84 21.46
N LYS A 81 5.62 -2.30 20.95
CA LYS A 81 6.54 -1.45 21.71
C LYS A 81 5.86 -0.15 22.19
N ALA A 82 5.16 0.53 21.29
CA ALA A 82 4.52 1.82 21.59
C ALA A 82 3.39 1.72 22.61
N THR A 83 2.68 0.61 22.63
CA THR A 83 1.50 0.39 23.49
C THR A 83 1.77 -0.42 24.77
N GLY A 84 3.06 -0.72 25.02
CA GLY A 84 3.45 -1.55 26.16
C GLY A 84 2.89 -2.98 26.07
N GLY A 85 2.84 -3.54 24.86
CA GLY A 85 2.36 -4.89 24.60
C GLY A 85 0.83 -5.04 24.56
N LYS A 86 0.08 -3.93 24.47
CA LYS A 86 -1.39 -3.97 24.49
C LYS A 86 -2.00 -4.21 23.11
N VAL A 87 -1.32 -3.77 22.04
CA VAL A 87 -1.79 -3.97 20.68
C VAL A 87 -0.85 -4.94 19.95
N HIS A 88 -1.41 -6.07 19.55
CA HIS A 88 -0.73 -7.06 18.73
C HIS A 88 -1.20 -6.94 17.28
N VAL A 89 -0.31 -7.17 16.32
CA VAL A 89 -0.65 -7.18 14.89
C VAL A 89 -0.28 -8.53 14.30
N GLU A 90 -1.28 -9.23 13.79
CA GLU A 90 -1.10 -10.49 13.05
C GLU A 90 -1.10 -10.21 11.55
N VAL A 91 -0.08 -10.72 10.84
CA VAL A 91 0.10 -10.48 9.40
C VAL A 91 -0.39 -11.67 8.60
N TYR A 92 -1.35 -11.43 7.73
CA TYR A 92 -1.95 -12.39 6.80
C TYR A 92 -1.58 -12.03 5.36
N ALA A 93 -0.54 -12.65 4.84
CA ALA A 93 -0.06 -12.44 3.47
C ALA A 93 -0.99 -13.08 2.43
N ALA A 94 -0.85 -12.68 1.17
CA ALA A 94 -1.61 -13.22 0.03
C ALA A 94 -3.13 -13.22 0.22
N ASP A 95 -3.66 -12.23 0.96
CA ASP A 95 -5.09 -12.10 1.28
C ASP A 95 -5.70 -13.39 1.87
N GLN A 96 -4.97 -14.07 2.76
CA GLN A 96 -5.39 -15.35 3.35
C GLN A 96 -6.75 -15.27 4.02
N LEU A 97 -7.10 -14.15 4.66
CA LEU A 97 -8.39 -13.96 5.33
C LEU A 97 -9.58 -13.93 4.36
N THR A 98 -9.31 -13.72 3.07
CA THR A 98 -10.33 -13.65 2.02
C THR A 98 -10.00 -14.59 0.85
N ASN A 99 -9.35 -15.72 1.15
CA ASN A 99 -9.02 -16.79 0.18
C ASN A 99 -8.27 -16.29 -1.08
N GLY A 100 -7.42 -15.27 -0.92
CA GLY A 100 -6.66 -14.66 -2.01
C GLY A 100 -7.43 -13.64 -2.84
N ASN A 101 -8.65 -13.27 -2.46
CA ASN A 101 -9.45 -12.28 -3.16
C ASN A 101 -9.16 -10.87 -2.63
N GLN A 102 -8.43 -10.09 -3.42
CA GLN A 102 -8.00 -8.73 -3.06
C GLN A 102 -9.18 -7.76 -2.85
N SER A 103 -10.23 -7.88 -3.66
CA SER A 103 -11.40 -7.00 -3.53
C SER A 103 -12.18 -7.28 -2.26
N GLU A 104 -12.33 -8.57 -1.90
CA GLU A 104 -12.92 -8.97 -0.62
C GLU A 104 -12.04 -8.53 0.57
N GLY A 105 -10.70 -8.53 0.41
CA GLY A 105 -9.77 -8.01 1.42
C GLY A 105 -9.98 -6.51 1.70
N ILE A 106 -10.19 -5.71 0.65
CA ILE A 106 -10.50 -4.28 0.79
C ILE A 106 -11.90 -4.09 1.39
N GLN A 107 -12.89 -4.91 1.00
CA GLN A 107 -14.22 -4.83 1.59
C GLN A 107 -14.19 -5.17 3.08
N ALA A 108 -13.49 -6.23 3.47
CA ALA A 108 -13.31 -6.61 4.88
C ALA A 108 -12.62 -5.49 5.69
N LEU A 109 -11.67 -4.76 5.07
CA LEU A 109 -11.06 -3.58 5.67
C LEU A 109 -12.09 -2.46 5.87
N MET A 110 -12.96 -2.19 4.88
CA MET A 110 -14.02 -1.17 4.98
C MET A 110 -15.03 -1.52 6.08
N GLU A 111 -15.32 -2.81 6.26
CA GLU A 111 -16.19 -3.32 7.31
C GLU A 111 -15.51 -3.36 8.68
N GLY A 112 -14.17 -3.43 8.72
CA GLY A 112 -13.34 -3.48 9.91
C GLY A 112 -13.28 -4.86 10.57
N ASP A 113 -13.80 -5.89 9.92
CA ASP A 113 -13.80 -7.28 10.37
C ASP A 113 -13.77 -8.23 9.14
N PRO A 114 -12.86 -9.21 9.08
CA PRO A 114 -11.81 -9.50 10.06
C PRO A 114 -10.51 -8.67 9.87
N VAL A 115 -10.49 -7.68 8.98
CA VAL A 115 -9.30 -6.90 8.63
C VAL A 115 -9.38 -5.50 9.22
N GLN A 116 -8.35 -5.09 9.97
CA GLN A 116 -8.24 -3.75 10.55
C GLN A 116 -7.21 -2.89 9.83
N ILE A 117 -6.21 -3.53 9.24
CA ILE A 117 -5.11 -2.84 8.53
C ILE A 117 -4.84 -3.58 7.22
N SER A 118 -4.53 -2.85 6.16
CA SER A 118 -4.13 -3.49 4.92
C SER A 118 -3.07 -2.72 4.15
N MET A 119 -2.34 -3.46 3.31
CA MET A 119 -1.46 -2.92 2.28
C MET A 119 -1.88 -3.48 0.93
N HIS A 120 -2.61 -2.68 0.16
CA HIS A 120 -3.11 -3.04 -1.16
C HIS A 120 -2.74 -2.01 -2.23
N SER A 121 -2.73 -2.45 -3.48
CA SER A 121 -2.53 -1.55 -4.62
C SER A 121 -3.76 -0.65 -4.82
N ASN A 122 -3.51 0.64 -5.10
CA ASN A 122 -4.54 1.58 -5.50
C ASN A 122 -5.36 1.11 -6.72
N LEU A 123 -4.79 0.26 -7.58
CA LEU A 123 -5.49 -0.36 -8.71
C LEU A 123 -6.71 -1.18 -8.30
N ILE A 124 -6.64 -1.86 -7.16
CA ILE A 124 -7.77 -2.66 -6.68
C ILE A 124 -8.86 -1.77 -6.11
N TYR A 125 -8.48 -0.68 -5.44
CA TYR A 125 -9.44 0.34 -4.98
C TYR A 125 -10.23 0.98 -6.12
N SER A 126 -9.70 0.99 -7.35
CA SER A 126 -10.41 1.52 -8.51
C SER A 126 -11.69 0.75 -8.89
N ALA A 127 -11.87 -0.47 -8.38
CA ALA A 127 -13.13 -1.21 -8.52
C ALA A 127 -14.25 -0.64 -7.64
N PHE A 128 -13.91 0.04 -6.54
CA PHE A 128 -14.86 0.70 -5.64
C PHE A 128 -15.05 2.17 -6.02
N ASP A 129 -13.96 2.84 -6.39
CA ASP A 129 -14.00 4.23 -6.80
C ASP A 129 -13.05 4.51 -7.98
N PRO A 130 -13.57 4.90 -9.15
CA PRO A 130 -12.76 5.12 -10.34
C PRO A 130 -11.75 6.28 -10.21
N ARG A 131 -11.88 7.17 -9.22
CA ARG A 131 -10.90 8.23 -8.95
C ARG A 131 -9.52 7.67 -8.63
N PHE A 132 -9.41 6.46 -8.08
CA PHE A 132 -8.14 5.79 -7.85
C PHE A 132 -7.37 5.47 -9.13
N ASN A 133 -8.01 5.50 -10.30
CA ASN A 133 -7.32 5.29 -11.57
C ASN A 133 -6.38 6.44 -11.95
N VAL A 134 -6.58 7.65 -11.42
CA VAL A 134 -5.83 8.84 -11.84
C VAL A 134 -4.32 8.67 -11.73
N VAL A 135 -3.84 8.02 -10.68
CA VAL A 135 -2.41 7.75 -10.45
C VAL A 135 -1.91 6.46 -11.11
N SER A 136 -2.79 5.76 -11.81
CA SER A 136 -2.46 4.48 -12.50
C SER A 136 -2.57 4.58 -14.01
N MET A 137 -2.88 5.76 -14.53
CA MET A 137 -2.89 5.99 -15.97
C MET A 137 -1.51 5.70 -16.56
N PRO A 138 -1.44 4.96 -17.69
CA PRO A 138 -0.17 4.72 -18.37
C PRO A 138 0.57 6.02 -18.69
N PHE A 139 1.90 5.99 -18.53
CA PHE A 139 2.80 7.12 -18.83
C PHE A 139 2.57 8.39 -17.99
N ASN A 140 1.94 8.26 -16.84
CA ASN A 140 1.63 9.40 -15.96
C ASN A 140 2.86 9.91 -15.19
N PHE A 141 3.86 9.06 -15.02
CA PHE A 141 5.10 9.36 -14.30
C PHE A 141 6.31 9.09 -15.20
N GLU A 142 7.28 10.00 -15.17
CA GLU A 142 8.52 9.91 -15.96
C GLU A 142 9.63 9.16 -15.22
N SER A 143 9.65 9.26 -13.89
CA SER A 143 10.62 8.61 -13.00
C SER A 143 10.02 8.31 -11.63
N VAL A 144 10.79 7.62 -10.78
CA VAL A 144 10.44 7.37 -9.38
C VAL A 144 10.32 8.70 -8.62
N GLU A 145 11.29 9.59 -8.82
CA GLU A 145 11.32 10.90 -8.16
C GLU A 145 10.10 11.76 -8.56
N ASP A 146 9.68 11.70 -9.85
CA ASP A 146 8.48 12.38 -10.33
C ASP A 146 7.20 11.79 -9.70
N ALA A 147 7.16 10.47 -9.53
CA ALA A 147 6.06 9.81 -8.84
C ALA A 147 6.01 10.19 -7.36
N ASP A 148 7.14 10.20 -6.67
CA ASP A 148 7.24 10.59 -5.26
C ASP A 148 6.80 12.03 -5.06
N GLU A 149 7.29 12.99 -5.89
CA GLU A 149 6.92 14.40 -5.78
C GLU A 149 5.40 14.59 -5.94
N LYS A 150 4.77 13.89 -6.90
CA LYS A 150 3.33 13.98 -7.16
C LYS A 150 2.50 13.29 -6.08
N LEU A 151 2.95 12.13 -5.58
CA LEU A 151 2.22 11.33 -4.60
C LEU A 151 2.43 11.79 -3.15
N ASP A 152 3.55 12.46 -2.85
CA ASP A 152 3.75 13.18 -1.59
C ASP A 152 3.03 14.55 -1.58
N GLY A 153 2.52 14.97 -2.73
CA GLY A 153 1.78 16.21 -2.92
C GLY A 153 0.26 16.02 -3.06
N LYS A 154 -0.34 16.90 -3.85
CA LYS A 154 -1.80 17.00 -4.02
C LYS A 154 -2.47 15.71 -4.51
N ALA A 155 -1.80 14.93 -5.35
CA ALA A 155 -2.35 13.68 -5.85
C ALA A 155 -2.50 12.63 -4.73
N GLY A 156 -1.50 12.55 -3.87
CA GLY A 156 -1.58 11.68 -2.69
C GLY A 156 -2.61 12.17 -1.68
N ASP A 157 -2.69 13.47 -1.43
CA ASP A 157 -3.70 14.03 -0.53
C ASP A 157 -5.12 13.73 -1.04
N MET A 158 -5.36 13.88 -2.34
CA MET A 158 -6.64 13.50 -2.96
C MET A 158 -6.98 12.02 -2.74
N LEU A 159 -5.99 11.11 -2.86
CA LEU A 159 -6.23 9.68 -2.60
C LEU A 159 -6.56 9.41 -1.13
N LYS A 160 -5.90 10.11 -0.20
CA LYS A 160 -6.21 10.03 1.24
C LYS A 160 -7.62 10.51 1.52
N ASP A 161 -8.01 11.65 0.96
CA ASP A 161 -9.36 12.22 1.11
C ASP A 161 -10.44 11.25 0.59
N ILE A 162 -10.21 10.59 -0.56
CA ILE A 162 -11.13 9.57 -1.08
C ILE A 162 -11.25 8.40 -0.10
N LEU A 163 -10.16 7.95 0.52
CA LEU A 163 -10.20 6.85 1.48
C LEU A 163 -10.96 7.22 2.75
N GLU A 164 -10.84 8.47 3.21
CA GLU A 164 -11.63 8.97 4.34
C GLU A 164 -13.16 8.97 4.04
N GLU A 165 -13.56 9.19 2.78
CA GLU A 165 -14.99 9.07 2.38
C GLU A 165 -15.53 7.64 2.61
N TYR A 166 -14.65 6.62 2.57
CA TYR A 166 -14.97 5.21 2.86
C TYR A 166 -14.71 4.83 4.32
N GLY A 167 -14.41 5.78 5.20
CA GLY A 167 -14.08 5.54 6.61
C GLY A 167 -12.74 4.84 6.80
N LEU A 168 -11.83 4.98 5.83
CA LEU A 168 -10.47 4.43 5.87
C LEU A 168 -9.46 5.54 6.09
N HIS A 169 -8.59 5.37 7.08
CA HIS A 169 -7.48 6.28 7.27
C HIS A 169 -6.24 5.79 6.52
N CYS A 170 -5.67 6.64 5.65
CA CYS A 170 -4.44 6.35 4.92
C CYS A 170 -3.22 6.79 5.73
N MET A 171 -2.46 5.84 6.27
CA MET A 171 -1.22 6.14 6.99
C MET A 171 -0.07 6.56 6.06
N GLY A 172 -0.09 6.11 4.81
CA GLY A 172 0.94 6.46 3.84
C GLY A 172 0.72 5.80 2.48
N ILE A 173 1.39 6.33 1.49
CA ILE A 173 1.43 5.79 0.14
C ILE A 173 2.85 5.33 -0.13
N ALA A 174 3.01 4.05 -0.43
CA ALA A 174 4.29 3.46 -0.78
C ALA A 174 4.37 3.19 -2.28
N GLU A 175 5.53 3.44 -2.86
CA GLU A 175 5.81 3.20 -4.25
C GLU A 175 6.13 1.71 -4.47
N ASN A 176 5.62 1.15 -5.57
CA ASN A 176 5.88 -0.23 -5.98
C ASN A 176 6.69 -0.32 -7.29
N GLY A 177 7.22 0.79 -7.77
CA GLY A 177 8.00 0.87 -8.99
C GLY A 177 7.17 0.79 -10.28
N PHE A 178 7.88 0.84 -11.40
CA PHE A 178 7.29 0.79 -12.73
C PHE A 178 6.97 -0.63 -13.18
N ARG A 179 5.85 -0.78 -13.88
CA ARG A 179 5.47 -2.06 -14.46
C ARG A 179 6.41 -2.44 -15.59
N GLN A 180 6.78 -3.70 -15.60
CA GLN A 180 7.55 -4.32 -16.65
C GLN A 180 6.68 -5.37 -17.37
N LEU A 181 6.73 -5.36 -18.72
CA LEU A 181 6.09 -6.39 -19.53
C LEU A 181 7.07 -7.54 -19.74
N THR A 182 6.68 -8.74 -19.39
CA THR A 182 7.41 -9.99 -19.72
C THR A 182 6.52 -10.89 -20.56
N ASN A 183 7.09 -11.53 -21.57
CA ASN A 183 6.39 -12.53 -22.34
C ASN A 183 7.39 -13.55 -22.94
N SER A 184 6.88 -14.73 -23.37
CA SER A 184 7.69 -15.81 -23.95
C SER A 184 7.59 -15.89 -25.49
N GLN A 185 6.87 -14.97 -26.14
CA GLN A 185 6.55 -15.08 -27.55
C GLN A 185 7.51 -14.28 -28.44
N ARG A 186 7.75 -13.01 -28.11
CA ARG A 186 8.57 -12.10 -28.92
C ARG A 186 9.00 -10.87 -28.11
N ALA A 187 10.00 -10.16 -28.60
CA ALA A 187 10.32 -8.82 -28.13
C ALA A 187 9.14 -7.87 -28.41
N VAL A 188 8.86 -6.98 -27.47
CA VAL A 188 7.89 -5.90 -27.60
C VAL A 188 8.66 -4.58 -27.59
N THR A 189 8.70 -3.92 -28.72
CA THR A 189 9.41 -2.66 -28.94
C THR A 189 8.48 -1.55 -29.42
N SER A 190 7.27 -1.90 -29.81
CA SER A 190 6.22 -0.99 -30.27
C SER A 190 4.85 -1.50 -29.83
N VAL A 191 3.81 -0.66 -29.99
CA VAL A 191 2.42 -1.04 -29.67
C VAL A 191 1.94 -2.16 -30.60
N GLU A 192 2.39 -2.18 -31.86
CA GLU A 192 2.04 -3.18 -32.86
C GLU A 192 2.49 -4.59 -32.44
N ASP A 193 3.60 -4.68 -31.67
CA ASP A 193 4.10 -5.94 -31.14
C ASP A 193 3.20 -6.53 -30.04
N MET A 194 2.28 -5.74 -29.47
CA MET A 194 1.32 -6.20 -28.49
C MET A 194 0.20 -7.07 -29.07
N LYS A 195 -0.02 -6.99 -30.41
CA LYS A 195 -1.15 -7.63 -31.06
C LYS A 195 -1.20 -9.14 -30.79
N ASN A 196 -2.35 -9.60 -30.29
CA ASN A 196 -2.62 -11.00 -29.97
C ASN A 196 -1.67 -11.61 -28.91
N LEU A 197 -1.02 -10.79 -28.10
CA LEU A 197 -0.34 -11.27 -26.89
C LEU A 197 -1.36 -11.51 -25.79
N LYS A 198 -1.33 -12.68 -25.20
CA LYS A 198 -2.09 -12.95 -23.95
C LYS A 198 -1.32 -12.38 -22.78
N VAL A 199 -1.88 -11.34 -22.18
CA VAL A 199 -1.23 -10.61 -21.10
C VAL A 199 -2.07 -10.68 -19.84
N ARG A 200 -1.48 -11.19 -18.75
CA ARG A 200 -2.10 -11.12 -17.43
C ARG A 200 -1.83 -9.74 -16.83
N VAL A 201 -2.87 -9.03 -16.45
CA VAL A 201 -2.81 -7.76 -15.73
C VAL A 201 -3.40 -7.90 -14.32
N ALA A 202 -3.17 -6.89 -13.47
CA ALA A 202 -3.88 -6.79 -12.19
C ALA A 202 -5.39 -6.61 -12.42
N GLY A 203 -6.22 -6.91 -11.41
CA GLY A 203 -7.67 -6.78 -11.47
C GLY A 203 -8.14 -5.32 -11.56
N SER A 204 -7.83 -4.66 -12.67
CA SER A 204 -8.17 -3.25 -12.94
C SER A 204 -8.78 -3.12 -14.33
N ASN A 205 -9.99 -2.58 -14.39
CA ASN A 205 -10.66 -2.31 -15.67
C ASN A 205 -9.83 -1.34 -16.53
N LEU A 206 -9.19 -0.36 -15.93
CA LEU A 206 -8.30 0.57 -16.65
C LEU A 206 -7.20 -0.19 -17.40
N LEU A 207 -6.48 -1.08 -16.72
CA LEU A 207 -5.40 -1.82 -17.35
C LEU A 207 -5.92 -2.75 -18.43
N MET A 208 -7.02 -3.46 -18.19
CA MET A 208 -7.62 -4.34 -19.18
C MET A 208 -7.99 -3.58 -20.46
N GLU A 209 -8.61 -2.41 -20.35
CA GLU A 209 -8.97 -1.60 -21.50
C GLU A 209 -7.73 -1.03 -22.22
N CYS A 210 -6.69 -0.59 -21.48
CA CYS A 210 -5.45 -0.13 -22.09
C CYS A 210 -4.77 -1.25 -22.92
N TYR A 211 -4.65 -2.45 -22.36
CA TYR A 211 -4.02 -3.57 -23.07
C TYR A 211 -4.84 -4.02 -24.28
N LYS A 212 -6.18 -4.02 -24.19
CA LYS A 212 -7.05 -4.26 -25.36
C LYS A 212 -6.86 -3.22 -26.46
N LEU A 213 -6.79 -1.92 -26.10
CA LEU A 213 -6.54 -0.84 -27.05
C LEU A 213 -5.19 -0.99 -27.73
N TRP A 214 -4.19 -1.55 -27.06
CA TRP A 214 -2.88 -1.87 -27.63
C TRP A 214 -2.88 -3.19 -28.44
N GLY A 215 -4.02 -3.88 -28.51
CA GLY A 215 -4.20 -5.09 -29.32
C GLY A 215 -3.83 -6.38 -28.62
N ALA A 216 -3.58 -6.38 -27.32
CA ALA A 216 -3.37 -7.59 -26.52
C ALA A 216 -4.72 -8.29 -26.18
N ASP A 217 -4.63 -9.58 -25.86
CA ASP A 217 -5.73 -10.44 -25.42
C ASP A 217 -5.65 -10.68 -23.88
#